data_edbe50acefe9f0b2ccf8db71cb550346
#
_entry.id   edbe50acefe9f0b2ccf8db71cb550346
#
_cell.length_a   1.000
_cell.length_b   1.000
_cell.length_c   1.000
_cell.angle_alpha   90.00
_cell.angle_beta   90.00
_cell.angle_gamma   90.00
#
_symmetry.space_group_name_H-M   'P 1'
#
loop_
_entity.id
_entity.type
_entity.pdbx_description
1 polymer ?
#
loop_
_entity_poly.entity_id
_entity_poly.type
_entity_poly.pdbx_seq_one_letter_code
_entity_poly.pdbx_strand_id
1 'polypeptide(L)'
;MKMELGAQTFTVRDYMQTTWDFREAMKRIAEIGYTCVQLSAVGNVPVQAQRDICDEFGLKIVLTHANPDRMIADPEGVIRDHDILGCDYIGIGMMNPKYQRAEWI
;
A
#
# COMPACT_ATOMS: atom_id res chain seq x y z
N MET A 1 -20.05 6.99 16.32
CA MET A 1 -19.07 6.93 15.22
C MET A 1 -18.35 5.58 15.25
N LYS A 2 -18.36 4.87 14.15
CA LYS A 2 -17.67 3.59 14.08
C LYS A 2 -16.22 3.81 13.72
N MET A 3 -15.32 3.31 14.59
CA MET A 3 -13.88 3.42 14.39
C MET A 3 -13.39 2.16 13.67
N GLU A 4 -12.65 2.34 12.58
CA GLU A 4 -12.02 1.25 11.86
C GLU A 4 -10.54 1.17 12.24
N LEU A 5 -10.04 -0.05 12.40
CA LEU A 5 -8.63 -0.29 12.65
C LEU A 5 -7.95 -0.71 11.35
N GLY A 6 -6.87 -0.03 11.01
CA GLY A 6 -6.06 -0.34 9.84
C GLY A 6 -4.71 -0.90 10.21
N ALA A 7 -4.21 -1.79 9.38
CA ALA A 7 -2.87 -2.35 9.51
C ALA A 7 -1.92 -1.71 8.49
N GLN A 8 -0.75 -1.29 8.96
CA GLN A 8 0.32 -0.83 8.06
C GLN A 8 1.20 -2.03 7.71
N THR A 9 1.29 -2.35 6.42
CA THR A 9 1.94 -3.58 5.98
C THR A 9 3.47 -3.54 6.05
N PHE A 10 4.07 -2.37 6.22
CA PHE A 10 5.53 -2.27 6.37
C PHE A 10 6.06 -3.15 7.51
N THR A 11 5.29 -3.32 8.57
CA THR A 11 5.69 -4.12 9.73
C THR A 11 5.77 -5.62 9.42
N VAL A 12 5.11 -6.06 8.36
CA VAL A 12 5.13 -7.47 7.92
C VAL A 12 5.69 -7.62 6.51
N ARG A 13 6.50 -6.65 6.07
CA ARG A 13 7.00 -6.58 4.70
C ARG A 13 7.73 -7.83 4.21
N ASP A 14 8.41 -8.54 5.10
CA ASP A 14 9.15 -9.75 4.73
C ASP A 14 8.22 -10.88 4.28
N TYR A 15 6.95 -10.81 4.64
CA TYR A 15 5.93 -11.81 4.30
C TYR A 15 5.03 -11.36 3.16
N MET A 16 5.45 -10.36 2.36
CA MET A 16 4.63 -9.78 1.31
C MET A 16 5.37 -9.58 -0.02
N GLN A 17 6.40 -10.37 -0.25
CA GLN A 17 7.24 -10.16 -1.44
C GLN A 17 6.77 -10.96 -2.66
N THR A 18 5.88 -11.92 -2.47
CA THR A 18 5.26 -12.70 -3.55
C THR A 18 3.73 -12.61 -3.44
N THR A 19 3.04 -12.93 -4.53
CA THR A 19 1.57 -12.92 -4.53
C THR A 19 1.00 -13.89 -3.50
N TRP A 20 1.56 -15.08 -3.40
CA TRP A 20 1.12 -16.07 -2.41
C TRP A 20 1.31 -15.57 -0.98
N ASP A 21 2.49 -15.05 -0.67
CA ASP A 21 2.77 -14.53 0.66
C ASP A 21 1.90 -13.32 0.99
N PHE A 22 1.68 -12.44 0.02
CA PHE A 22 0.78 -11.29 0.18
C PHE A 22 -0.63 -11.77 0.55
N ARG A 23 -1.14 -12.79 -0.16
CA ARG A 23 -2.46 -13.35 0.11
C ARG A 23 -2.55 -13.90 1.54
N GLU A 24 -1.54 -14.66 1.97
CA GLU A 24 -1.51 -15.22 3.32
C GLU A 24 -1.44 -14.13 4.39
N ALA A 25 -0.66 -13.08 4.15
CA ALA A 25 -0.57 -11.95 5.07
C ALA A 25 -1.91 -11.21 5.20
N MET A 26 -2.59 -10.93 4.08
CA MET A 26 -3.89 -10.26 4.11
C MET A 26 -4.95 -11.12 4.80
N LYS A 27 -4.92 -12.42 4.58
CA LYS A 27 -5.82 -13.35 5.26
C LYS A 27 -5.66 -13.25 6.77
N ARG A 28 -4.42 -13.27 7.27
CA ARG A 28 -4.14 -13.18 8.70
C ARG A 28 -4.53 -11.83 9.28
N ILE A 29 -4.28 -10.75 8.56
CA ILE A 29 -4.67 -9.41 8.99
C ILE A 29 -6.20 -9.33 9.15
N ALA A 30 -6.94 -9.87 8.18
CA ALA A 30 -8.39 -9.90 8.25
C ALA A 30 -8.90 -10.77 9.41
N GLU A 31 -8.27 -11.92 9.64
CA GLU A 31 -8.63 -12.81 10.75
C GLU A 31 -8.43 -12.18 12.12
N ILE A 32 -7.42 -11.30 12.26
CA ILE A 32 -7.19 -10.56 13.50
C ILE A 32 -8.30 -9.54 13.77
N GLY A 33 -8.97 -9.06 12.72
CA GLY A 33 -10.10 -8.13 12.86
C GLY A 33 -9.89 -6.77 12.22
N TYR A 34 -8.79 -6.58 11.49
CA TYR A 34 -8.60 -5.33 10.74
C TYR A 34 -9.56 -5.27 9.56
N THR A 35 -10.01 -4.06 9.23
CA THR A 35 -10.94 -3.83 8.11
C THR A 35 -10.33 -3.01 6.98
N CYS A 36 -9.16 -2.42 7.20
CA CYS A 36 -8.46 -1.66 6.17
C CYS A 36 -6.96 -1.82 6.32
N VAL A 37 -6.24 -1.50 5.25
CA VAL A 37 -4.78 -1.61 5.21
C VAL A 37 -4.17 -0.36 4.59
N GLN A 38 -2.96 -0.04 5.02
CA GLN A 38 -2.06 0.88 4.37
C GLN A 38 -0.97 0.03 3.72
N LEU A 39 -0.95 -0.02 2.39
CA LEU A 39 0.02 -0.84 1.67
C LEU A 39 1.37 -0.13 1.57
N SER A 40 2.40 -0.77 2.07
CA SER A 40 3.77 -0.27 2.07
C SER A 40 4.73 -1.43 1.92
N ALA A 41 5.77 -1.25 1.13
CA ALA A 41 6.82 -2.26 0.92
C ALA A 41 6.29 -3.59 0.38
N VAL A 42 5.24 -3.56 -0.41
CA VAL A 42 4.75 -4.73 -1.13
C VAL A 42 5.76 -5.10 -2.21
N GLY A 43 6.06 -6.38 -2.32
CA GLY A 43 7.03 -6.86 -3.30
C GLY A 43 6.47 -6.94 -4.71
N ASN A 44 6.96 -7.90 -5.47
CA ASN A 44 6.59 -8.05 -6.88
C ASN A 44 5.21 -8.73 -7.01
N VAL A 45 4.18 -8.01 -6.60
CA VAL A 45 2.77 -8.44 -6.67
C VAL A 45 2.03 -7.53 -7.63
N PRO A 46 1.41 -8.06 -8.70
CA PRO A 46 0.63 -7.23 -9.62
C PRO A 46 -0.44 -6.42 -8.90
N VAL A 47 -0.63 -5.18 -9.31
CA VAL A 47 -1.57 -4.26 -8.65
C VAL A 47 -2.99 -4.81 -8.63
N GLN A 48 -3.44 -5.41 -9.74
CA GLN A 48 -4.75 -6.02 -9.78
C GLN A 48 -4.89 -7.17 -8.77
N ALA A 49 -3.83 -7.96 -8.59
CA ALA A 49 -3.82 -9.03 -7.60
C ALA A 49 -3.90 -8.47 -6.18
N GLN A 50 -3.22 -7.37 -5.91
CA GLN A 50 -3.31 -6.70 -4.61
C GLN A 50 -4.75 -6.28 -4.30
N ARG A 51 -5.44 -5.69 -5.28
CA ARG A 51 -6.84 -5.28 -5.13
C ARG A 51 -7.75 -6.49 -4.91
N ASP A 52 -7.63 -7.49 -5.76
CA ASP A 52 -8.49 -8.67 -5.71
C ASP A 52 -8.35 -9.42 -4.38
N ILE A 53 -7.13 -9.56 -3.90
CA ILE A 53 -6.85 -10.23 -2.62
C ILE A 53 -7.44 -9.45 -1.45
N CYS A 54 -7.25 -8.14 -1.43
CA CYS A 54 -7.82 -7.31 -0.38
C CYS A 54 -9.36 -7.37 -0.39
N ASP A 55 -9.97 -7.35 -1.57
CA ASP A 55 -11.42 -7.48 -1.71
C ASP A 55 -11.90 -8.85 -1.21
N GLU A 56 -11.16 -9.92 -1.51
CA GLU A 56 -11.51 -11.27 -1.07
C GLU A 56 -11.62 -11.35 0.45
N PHE A 57 -10.76 -10.67 1.17
CA PHE A 57 -10.73 -10.68 2.64
C PHE A 57 -11.43 -9.50 3.29
N GLY A 58 -12.12 -8.68 2.50
CA GLY A 58 -12.87 -7.54 3.03
C GLY A 58 -11.99 -6.41 3.57
N LEU A 59 -10.78 -6.26 3.04
CA LEU A 59 -9.85 -5.22 3.45
C LEU A 59 -9.88 -4.06 2.47
N LYS A 60 -10.17 -2.86 2.97
CA LYS A 60 -10.15 -1.64 2.16
C LYS A 60 -8.73 -1.08 2.15
N ILE A 61 -8.22 -0.73 0.96
CA ILE A 61 -6.93 -0.06 0.82
C ILE A 61 -7.15 1.43 0.96
N VAL A 62 -6.70 2.01 2.08
CA VAL A 62 -7.00 3.41 2.40
C VAL A 62 -5.86 4.36 2.08
N LEU A 63 -4.63 3.85 2.03
CA LEU A 63 -3.44 4.66 1.79
C LEU A 63 -2.33 3.74 1.29
N THR A 64 -1.44 4.27 0.47
CA THR A 64 -0.22 3.57 0.08
C THR A 64 0.99 4.43 0.38
N HIS A 65 2.17 3.81 0.43
CA HIS A 65 3.44 4.52 0.33
C HIS A 65 4.01 4.25 -1.06
N ALA A 66 4.04 5.26 -1.90
CA ALA A 66 4.58 5.17 -3.25
C ALA A 66 6.03 5.63 -3.29
N ASN A 67 6.79 5.13 -4.26
CA ASN A 67 8.17 5.56 -4.47
C ASN A 67 8.16 6.97 -5.07
N PRO A 68 8.81 7.97 -4.42
CA PRO A 68 8.87 9.34 -4.97
C PRO A 68 9.49 9.42 -6.35
N ASP A 69 10.53 8.61 -6.62
CA ASP A 69 11.18 8.60 -7.92
C ASP A 69 10.22 8.17 -9.03
N ARG A 70 9.39 7.16 -8.76
CA ARG A 70 8.36 6.73 -9.71
C ARG A 70 7.27 7.78 -9.89
N MET A 71 6.89 8.46 -8.81
CA MET A 71 5.88 9.52 -8.86
C MET A 71 6.31 10.67 -9.79
N ILE A 72 7.60 10.96 -9.82
CA ILE A 72 8.17 12.00 -10.69
C ILE A 72 8.30 11.47 -12.13
N ALA A 73 8.79 10.25 -12.30
CA ALA A 73 9.07 9.68 -13.62
C ALA A 73 7.81 9.22 -14.36
N ASP A 74 6.82 8.69 -13.62
CA ASP A 74 5.61 8.10 -14.21
C ASP A 74 4.37 8.38 -13.34
N PRO A 75 3.97 9.66 -13.20
CA PRO A 75 2.82 9.99 -12.37
C PRO A 75 1.51 9.36 -12.88
N GLU A 76 1.34 9.24 -14.19
CA GLU A 76 0.14 8.63 -14.76
C GLU A 76 0.02 7.15 -14.39
N GLY A 77 1.14 6.42 -14.38
CA GLY A 77 1.17 5.02 -13.95
C GLY A 77 0.80 4.86 -12.49
N VAL A 78 1.30 5.75 -11.63
CA VAL A 78 0.95 5.75 -10.20
C VAL A 78 -0.55 6.00 -10.01
N ILE A 79 -1.10 6.95 -10.73
CA ILE A 79 -2.55 7.25 -10.67
C ILE A 79 -3.37 6.04 -11.12
N ARG A 80 -2.98 5.41 -12.24
CA ARG A 80 -3.68 4.21 -12.72
C ARG A 80 -3.65 3.08 -11.69
N ASP A 81 -2.50 2.85 -11.06
CA ASP A 81 -2.38 1.83 -10.03
C ASP A 81 -3.34 2.10 -8.87
N HIS A 82 -3.46 3.36 -8.46
CA HIS A 82 -4.35 3.73 -7.37
C HIS A 82 -5.82 3.64 -7.75
N ASP A 83 -6.16 3.90 -9.02
CA ASP A 83 -7.51 3.66 -9.51
C ASP A 83 -7.87 2.17 -9.43
N ILE A 84 -6.94 1.30 -9.83
CA ILE A 84 -7.13 -0.16 -9.71
C ILE A 84 -7.29 -0.58 -8.26
N LEU A 85 -6.46 -0.04 -7.37
CA LEU A 85 -6.52 -0.34 -5.94
C LEU A 85 -7.77 0.24 -5.26
N GLY A 86 -8.44 1.18 -5.90
CA GLY A 86 -9.57 1.89 -5.28
C GLY A 86 -9.12 2.77 -4.11
N CYS A 87 -7.91 3.28 -4.18
CA CYS A 87 -7.27 4.04 -3.12
C CYS A 87 -7.20 5.52 -3.49
N ASP A 88 -7.77 6.38 -2.65
CA ASP A 88 -7.87 7.81 -2.92
C ASP A 88 -6.64 8.61 -2.48
N TYR A 89 -5.76 8.02 -1.68
CA TYR A 89 -4.63 8.72 -1.08
C TYR A 89 -3.31 8.04 -1.42
N ILE A 90 -2.35 8.86 -1.84
CA ILE A 90 -0.99 8.41 -2.14
C ILE A 90 -0.06 9.07 -1.13
N GLY A 91 0.66 8.25 -0.36
CA GLY A 91 1.62 8.74 0.61
C GLY A 91 3.06 8.52 0.18
N ILE A 92 3.95 9.26 0.81
CA ILE A 92 5.40 9.08 0.68
C ILE A 92 5.92 8.75 2.07
N GLY A 93 6.41 7.51 2.24
CA GLY A 93 6.93 7.07 3.53
C GLY A 93 8.33 7.61 3.81
N MET A 94 9.13 7.76 2.77
CA MET A 94 10.50 8.26 2.89
C MET A 94 10.89 8.99 1.62
N MET A 95 11.38 10.21 1.76
CA MET A 95 11.86 11.02 0.65
C MET A 95 13.34 10.72 0.39
N ASN A 96 13.68 10.50 -0.89
CA ASN A 96 15.06 10.35 -1.30
C ASN A 96 15.86 11.62 -0.91
N PRO A 97 17.05 11.48 -0.28
CA PRO A 97 17.84 12.65 0.15
C PRO A 97 18.11 13.68 -0.94
N LYS A 98 18.19 13.27 -2.21
CA LYS A 98 18.42 14.18 -3.33
C LYS A 98 17.30 15.21 -3.53
N TYR A 99 16.10 14.94 -2.98
CA TYR A 99 14.97 15.87 -3.05
C TYR A 99 14.78 16.68 -1.79
N GLN A 100 15.59 16.42 -0.76
CA GLN A 100 15.50 17.15 0.51
C GLN A 100 16.30 18.45 0.42
N ARG A 101 15.67 19.55 0.76
CA ARG A 101 16.29 20.87 0.68
C ARG A 101 16.07 21.59 2.00
N ALA A 102 17.10 22.37 2.41
CA ALA A 102 17.03 23.09 3.67
C ALA A 102 15.87 24.10 3.72
N GLU A 103 15.52 24.69 2.59
CA GLU A 103 14.41 25.64 2.50
C GLU A 103 13.02 25.02 2.66
N TRP A 104 12.92 23.71 2.73
CA TRP A 104 11.65 23.03 2.97
C TRP A 104 11.31 22.91 4.46
N ILE A 105 12.23 23.26 5.32
CA ILE A 105 12.09 23.10 6.77
C ILE A 105 11.53 24.36 7.41
#